data_d1051287b46488c432ab8d2328369535
#
_entry.id   d1051287b46488c432ab8d2328369535
#
_cell.length_a   1.000
_cell.length_b   1.000
_cell.length_c   1.000
_cell.angle_alpha   90.00
_cell.angle_beta   90.00
_cell.angle_gamma   90.00
#
_symmetry.space_group_name_H-M   'P 1'
#
loop_
_entity.id
_entity.type
_entity.pdbx_description
1 polymer ?
#
loop_
_entity_poly.entity_id
_entity_poly.type
_entity_poly.pdbx_seq_one_letter_code
_entity_poly.pdbx_strand_id
1 'polypeptide(L)'
;MYSIVDIQNIDKKIVVTISPYKSIIFKVIVLVISAFIVVLPILTSIVLLSKQIKSGFEILAVAAVSVILLIFIYKHLRATFSKEILIIEKNKFSYNNSFLGLGKYFQTHCNKIKTFKYLGYAQQTKHPLEIKGDVLGFGAQQGEIEYLNQVGTMILATEFEVLKFGIDVDEEDYLKIKYLLD
;
A
#
# COMPACT_ATOMS: atom_id res chain seq x y z
N MET A 1 -10.39 -5.33 -9.41
CA MET A 1 -9.91 -6.44 -8.58
C MET A 1 -10.00 -5.93 -7.16
N TYR A 2 -10.86 -6.48 -6.32
CA TYR A 2 -11.18 -5.91 -5.01
C TYR A 2 -10.33 -6.55 -3.91
N SER A 3 -10.06 -5.82 -2.84
CA SER A 3 -9.46 -6.36 -1.63
C SER A 3 -10.46 -7.25 -0.88
N ILE A 4 -9.93 -8.17 -0.09
CA ILE A 4 -10.74 -8.97 0.82
C ILE A 4 -10.79 -8.23 2.15
N VAL A 5 -12.00 -7.91 2.60
CA VAL A 5 -12.26 -7.31 3.90
C VAL A 5 -12.82 -8.39 4.82
N ASP A 6 -12.11 -8.66 5.91
CA ASP A 6 -12.50 -9.60 6.95
C ASP A 6 -12.76 -8.83 8.25
N ILE A 7 -13.96 -9.01 8.83
CA ILE A 7 -14.39 -8.31 10.03
C ILE A 7 -14.60 -9.35 11.14
N GLN A 8 -13.81 -9.25 12.19
CA GLN A 8 -13.86 -10.16 13.33
C GLN A 8 -14.14 -9.38 14.62
N ASN A 9 -14.97 -9.95 15.48
CA ASN A 9 -15.22 -9.41 16.81
C ASN A 9 -14.49 -10.29 17.85
N ILE A 10 -13.41 -9.74 18.43
CA ILE A 10 -12.52 -10.45 19.34
C ILE A 10 -12.43 -9.63 20.64
N ASP A 11 -12.84 -10.21 21.76
CA ASP A 11 -12.67 -9.64 23.11
C ASP A 11 -13.13 -8.16 23.22
N LYS A 12 -14.33 -7.84 22.71
CA LYS A 12 -14.90 -6.49 22.69
C LYS A 12 -14.16 -5.49 21.79
N LYS A 13 -13.33 -6.00 20.88
CA LYS A 13 -12.66 -5.23 19.82
C LYS A 13 -13.16 -5.71 18.48
N ILE A 14 -13.38 -4.79 17.60
CA ILE A 14 -13.67 -5.10 16.20
C ILE A 14 -12.35 -4.97 15.43
N VAL A 15 -11.93 -6.06 14.83
CA VAL A 15 -10.72 -6.12 14.01
C VAL A 15 -11.15 -6.26 12.56
N VAL A 16 -10.82 -5.26 11.76
CA VAL A 16 -11.05 -5.28 10.31
C VAL A 16 -9.71 -5.47 9.61
N THR A 17 -9.58 -6.56 8.87
CA THR A 17 -8.38 -6.87 8.10
C THR A 17 -8.67 -6.68 6.61
N ILE A 18 -7.96 -5.75 5.98
CA ILE A 18 -8.02 -5.50 4.55
C ILE A 18 -6.79 -6.13 3.91
N SER A 19 -7.00 -7.08 3.01
CA SER A 19 -5.92 -7.82 2.34
C SER A 19 -6.06 -7.68 0.82
N PRO A 20 -4.98 -7.41 0.09
CA PRO A 20 -5.05 -7.34 -1.37
C PRO A 20 -5.45 -8.71 -1.94
N TYR A 21 -6.46 -8.72 -2.79
CA TYR A 21 -6.87 -9.94 -3.50
C TYR A 21 -5.84 -10.26 -4.59
N LYS A 22 -4.93 -11.15 -4.28
CA LYS A 22 -3.95 -11.68 -5.24
C LYS A 22 -4.03 -13.20 -5.22
N SER A 23 -4.09 -13.81 -6.40
CA SER A 23 -4.09 -15.28 -6.52
C SER A 23 -2.81 -15.87 -5.94
N ILE A 24 -2.88 -17.09 -5.45
CA ILE A 24 -1.71 -17.82 -4.92
C ILE A 24 -0.60 -17.91 -5.99
N ILE A 25 -0.99 -18.17 -7.22
CA ILE A 25 -0.05 -18.24 -8.36
C ILE A 25 0.70 -16.91 -8.51
N PHE A 26 -0.02 -15.78 -8.48
CA PHE A 26 0.60 -14.45 -8.55
C PHE A 26 1.58 -14.21 -7.41
N LYS A 27 1.21 -14.58 -6.16
CA LYS A 27 2.09 -14.47 -4.99
C LYS A 27 3.37 -15.29 -5.14
N VAL A 28 3.24 -16.51 -5.64
CA VAL A 28 4.40 -17.39 -5.92
C VAL A 28 5.29 -16.80 -7.01
N ILE A 29 4.71 -16.30 -8.10
CA ILE A 29 5.47 -15.64 -9.18
C ILE A 29 6.26 -14.44 -8.63
N VAL A 30 5.62 -13.58 -7.84
CA VAL A 30 6.28 -12.40 -7.22
C VAL A 30 7.43 -12.83 -6.32
N LEU A 31 7.26 -13.87 -5.52
CA LEU A 31 8.33 -14.41 -4.65
C LEU A 31 9.49 -14.96 -5.47
N VAL A 32 9.22 -15.75 -6.51
CA VAL A 32 10.25 -16.33 -7.38
C VAL A 32 11.03 -15.22 -8.09
N ILE A 33 10.36 -14.27 -8.72
CA ILE A 33 11.00 -13.14 -9.39
C ILE A 33 11.83 -12.33 -8.39
N SER A 34 11.29 -12.06 -7.19
CA SER A 34 12.01 -11.32 -6.15
C SER A 34 13.28 -12.06 -5.72
N ALA A 35 13.23 -13.38 -5.57
CA ALA A 35 14.40 -14.20 -5.24
C ALA A 35 15.48 -14.11 -6.32
N PHE A 36 15.09 -14.22 -7.61
CA PHE A 36 16.02 -14.06 -8.73
C PHE A 36 16.68 -12.67 -8.73
N ILE A 37 15.92 -11.61 -8.52
CA ILE A 37 16.44 -10.24 -8.51
C ILE A 37 17.42 -10.03 -7.32
N VAL A 38 17.22 -10.69 -6.17
CA VAL A 38 18.16 -10.63 -5.04
C VAL A 38 19.47 -11.40 -5.34
N VAL A 39 19.36 -12.53 -6.02
CA VAL A 39 20.52 -13.37 -6.34
C VAL A 39 21.46 -12.70 -7.36
N LEU A 40 20.90 -11.96 -8.33
CA LEU A 40 21.69 -11.28 -9.39
C LEU A 40 22.80 -10.34 -8.82
N PRO A 41 22.51 -9.38 -7.91
CA PRO A 41 23.54 -8.53 -7.34
C PRO A 41 24.60 -9.32 -6.54
N ILE A 42 24.19 -10.39 -5.88
CA ILE A 42 25.13 -11.25 -5.12
C ILE A 42 26.09 -11.94 -6.09
N LEU A 43 25.58 -12.54 -7.15
CA LEU A 43 26.42 -13.19 -8.16
C LEU A 43 27.35 -12.20 -8.87
N THR A 44 26.84 -11.02 -9.24
CA THR A 44 27.66 -9.97 -9.85
C THR A 44 28.74 -9.50 -8.88
N SER A 45 28.45 -9.32 -7.61
CA SER A 45 29.44 -8.96 -6.59
C SER A 45 30.53 -10.02 -6.45
N ILE A 46 30.19 -11.31 -6.44
CA ILE A 46 31.14 -12.41 -6.38
C ILE A 46 32.06 -12.41 -7.61
N VAL A 47 31.49 -12.26 -8.80
CA VAL A 47 32.25 -12.20 -10.07
C VAL A 47 33.18 -10.99 -10.09
N LEU A 48 32.73 -9.85 -9.63
CA LEU A 48 33.53 -8.65 -9.53
C LEU A 48 34.71 -8.82 -8.58
N LEU A 49 34.48 -9.36 -7.40
CA LEU A 49 35.52 -9.64 -6.41
C LEU A 49 36.55 -10.65 -6.94
N SER A 50 36.12 -11.66 -7.67
CA SER A 50 37.03 -12.70 -8.24
C SER A 50 37.93 -12.15 -9.34
N LYS A 51 37.51 -11.10 -10.08
CA LYS A 51 38.29 -10.47 -11.15
C LYS A 51 39.31 -9.41 -10.69
N GLN A 52 39.58 -9.29 -9.37
CA GLN A 52 40.48 -8.28 -8.80
C GLN A 52 40.22 -6.86 -9.32
N ILE A 53 38.96 -6.46 -9.29
CA ILE A 53 38.55 -5.12 -9.74
C ILE A 53 39.26 -4.06 -8.92
N LYS A 54 40.00 -3.19 -9.61
CA LYS A 54 40.80 -2.12 -9.00
C LYS A 54 40.05 -0.77 -8.94
N SER A 55 38.88 -0.66 -9.55
CA SER A 55 38.16 0.60 -9.62
C SER A 55 37.10 0.74 -8.54
N GLY A 56 37.27 1.68 -7.63
CA GLY A 56 36.25 2.03 -6.61
C GLY A 56 34.92 2.46 -7.21
N PHE A 57 34.90 2.97 -8.45
CA PHE A 57 33.71 3.37 -9.17
C PHE A 57 32.81 2.17 -9.50
N GLU A 58 33.36 1.03 -9.91
CA GLU A 58 32.60 -0.18 -10.22
C GLU A 58 31.92 -0.76 -8.99
N ILE A 59 32.61 -0.76 -7.85
CA ILE A 59 32.03 -1.20 -6.57
C ILE A 59 30.87 -0.29 -6.18
N LEU A 60 31.02 1.03 -6.30
CA LEU A 60 29.97 1.99 -6.01
C LEU A 60 28.76 1.81 -6.94
N ALA A 61 28.99 1.60 -8.24
CA ALA A 61 27.93 1.37 -9.20
C ALA A 61 27.10 0.11 -8.89
N VAL A 62 27.76 -1.01 -8.55
CA VAL A 62 27.06 -2.25 -8.17
C VAL A 62 26.28 -2.06 -6.87
N ALA A 63 26.85 -1.38 -5.89
CA ALA A 63 26.16 -1.09 -4.64
C ALA A 63 24.90 -0.23 -4.89
N ALA A 64 25.00 0.82 -5.71
CA ALA A 64 23.87 1.67 -6.04
C ALA A 64 22.75 0.91 -6.76
N VAL A 65 23.07 0.09 -7.77
CA VAL A 65 22.10 -0.75 -8.46
C VAL A 65 21.45 -1.75 -7.51
N SER A 66 22.22 -2.37 -6.61
CA SER A 66 21.70 -3.31 -5.62
C SER A 66 20.68 -2.64 -4.70
N VAL A 67 20.97 -1.44 -4.21
CA VAL A 67 20.02 -0.68 -3.36
C VAL A 67 18.73 -0.36 -4.11
N ILE A 68 18.82 0.08 -5.36
CA ILE A 68 17.64 0.37 -6.19
C ILE A 68 16.77 -0.89 -6.38
N LEU A 69 17.40 -2.02 -6.67
CA LEU A 69 16.70 -3.30 -6.83
C LEU A 69 16.03 -3.76 -5.53
N LEU A 70 16.69 -3.61 -4.39
CA LEU A 70 16.10 -3.94 -3.09
C LEU A 70 14.89 -3.06 -2.75
N ILE A 71 14.95 -1.76 -3.06
CA ILE A 71 13.81 -0.85 -2.90
C ILE A 71 12.65 -1.29 -3.79
N PHE A 72 12.93 -1.65 -5.03
CA PHE A 72 11.92 -2.12 -5.99
C PHE A 72 11.25 -3.41 -5.50
N ILE A 73 12.06 -4.40 -5.08
CA ILE A 73 11.56 -5.66 -4.52
C ILE A 73 10.70 -5.40 -3.27
N TYR A 74 11.19 -4.58 -2.35
CA TYR A 74 10.44 -4.22 -1.14
C TYR A 74 9.06 -3.65 -1.48
N LYS A 75 8.98 -2.72 -2.44
CA LYS A 75 7.71 -2.15 -2.89
C LYS A 75 6.76 -3.20 -3.46
N HIS A 76 7.27 -4.11 -4.30
CA HIS A 76 6.45 -5.18 -4.89
C HIS A 76 5.97 -6.21 -3.86
N LEU A 77 6.84 -6.64 -2.96
CA LEU A 77 6.46 -7.54 -1.87
C LEU A 77 5.43 -6.89 -0.95
N ARG A 78 5.65 -5.62 -0.58
CA ARG A 78 4.69 -4.87 0.22
C ARG A 78 3.33 -4.79 -0.46
N ALA A 79 3.27 -4.42 -1.74
CA ALA A 79 2.01 -4.33 -2.50
C ALA A 79 1.27 -5.67 -2.63
N THR A 80 1.99 -6.79 -2.52
CA THR A 80 1.43 -8.14 -2.68
C THR A 80 1.03 -8.79 -1.35
N PHE A 81 1.78 -8.51 -0.27
CA PHE A 81 1.64 -9.24 1.00
C PHE A 81 1.27 -8.37 2.19
N SER A 82 1.33 -7.02 2.08
CA SER A 82 0.92 -6.18 3.20
C SER A 82 -0.57 -6.32 3.49
N LYS A 83 -0.91 -6.24 4.76
CA LYS A 83 -2.28 -6.20 5.24
C LYS A 83 -2.50 -4.89 5.99
N GLU A 84 -3.66 -4.33 5.80
CA GLU A 84 -4.11 -3.20 6.60
C GLU A 84 -5.01 -3.72 7.70
N ILE A 85 -4.73 -3.36 8.93
CA ILE A 85 -5.48 -3.80 10.11
C ILE A 85 -6.05 -2.57 10.79
N LEU A 86 -7.37 -2.54 10.90
CA LEU A 86 -8.11 -1.55 11.67
C LEU A 86 -8.58 -2.21 12.97
N ILE A 87 -8.38 -1.55 14.08
CA ILE A 87 -8.88 -2.02 15.37
C ILE A 87 -9.74 -0.91 15.96
N ILE A 88 -11.00 -1.27 16.20
CA ILE A 88 -11.99 -0.39 16.86
C ILE A 88 -12.26 -0.97 18.23
N GLU A 89 -11.88 -0.27 19.28
CA GLU A 89 -12.07 -0.68 20.66
C GLU A 89 -12.75 0.43 21.45
N LYS A 90 -13.98 0.21 21.91
CA LYS A 90 -14.80 1.20 22.59
C LYS A 90 -14.90 2.50 21.76
N ASN A 91 -14.11 3.51 22.13
CA ASN A 91 -14.06 4.81 21.46
C ASN A 91 -12.69 5.10 20.85
N LYS A 92 -11.91 4.07 20.53
CA LYS A 92 -10.55 4.18 20.03
C LYS A 92 -10.43 3.50 18.69
N PHE A 93 -9.94 4.23 17.71
CA PHE A 93 -9.62 3.74 16.37
C PHE A 93 -8.10 3.63 16.24
N SER A 94 -7.64 2.48 15.79
CA SER A 94 -6.23 2.24 15.50
C SER A 94 -6.09 1.63 14.11
N TYR A 95 -5.14 2.10 13.35
CA TYR A 95 -4.80 1.61 12.02
C TYR A 95 -3.34 1.19 11.99
N ASN A 96 -3.08 0.05 11.40
CA ASN A 96 -1.73 -0.46 11.18
C ASN A 96 -1.62 -1.04 9.78
N ASN A 97 -0.67 -0.53 9.01
CA ASN A 97 -0.26 -1.10 7.74
C ASN A 97 1.26 -1.29 7.79
N SER A 98 1.70 -2.43 8.27
CA SER A 98 3.12 -2.75 8.37
C SER A 98 3.48 -3.98 7.52
N PHE A 99 4.63 -3.89 6.87
CA PHE A 99 5.27 -4.99 6.17
C PHE A 99 6.73 -5.06 6.61
N LEU A 100 7.14 -6.22 7.15
CA LEU A 100 8.48 -6.42 7.72
C LEU A 100 8.88 -5.35 8.77
N GLY A 101 7.93 -4.93 9.59
CA GLY A 101 8.16 -3.93 10.64
C GLY A 101 8.21 -2.47 10.15
N LEU A 102 8.16 -2.24 8.84
CA LEU A 102 8.12 -0.91 8.24
C LEU A 102 6.70 -0.59 7.78
N GLY A 103 6.15 0.54 8.21
CA GLY A 103 4.81 0.90 7.80
C GLY A 103 4.22 2.11 8.49
N LYS A 104 2.92 2.31 8.32
CA LYS A 104 2.19 3.42 8.90
C LYS A 104 1.35 2.93 10.07
N TYR A 105 1.53 3.57 11.19
CA TYR A 105 0.66 3.42 12.35
C TYR A 105 -0.09 4.73 12.60
N PHE A 106 -1.38 4.63 12.86
CA PHE A 106 -2.23 5.78 13.19
C PHE A 106 -3.17 5.39 14.32
N GLN A 107 -3.42 6.30 15.25
CA GLN A 107 -4.33 6.07 16.36
C GLN A 107 -5.07 7.36 16.73
N THR A 108 -6.38 7.25 16.93
CA THR A 108 -7.22 8.38 17.34
C THR A 108 -8.42 7.89 18.15
N HIS A 109 -9.14 8.81 18.77
CA HIS A 109 -10.46 8.52 19.34
C HIS A 109 -11.53 8.65 18.26
N CYS A 110 -12.55 7.78 18.26
CA CYS A 110 -13.62 7.82 17.27
C CYS A 110 -14.35 9.18 17.25
N ASN A 111 -14.54 9.82 18.42
CA ASN A 111 -15.15 11.15 18.53
C ASN A 111 -14.31 12.29 17.91
N LYS A 112 -13.04 12.07 17.60
CA LYS A 112 -12.18 13.04 16.90
C LYS A 112 -12.18 12.85 15.37
N ILE A 113 -12.84 11.83 14.88
CA ILE A 113 -12.99 11.60 13.45
C ILE A 113 -14.02 12.59 12.93
N LYS A 114 -13.58 13.57 12.14
CA LYS A 114 -14.46 14.59 11.53
C LYS A 114 -15.10 14.10 10.24
N THR A 115 -14.39 13.25 9.51
CA THR A 115 -14.82 12.81 8.20
C THR A 115 -14.30 11.41 7.90
N PHE A 116 -15.19 10.55 7.46
CA PHE A 116 -14.85 9.28 6.85
C PHE A 116 -15.54 9.21 5.48
N LYS A 117 -14.76 9.18 4.41
CA LYS A 117 -15.25 9.25 3.02
C LYS A 117 -14.67 8.13 2.17
N TYR A 118 -15.47 7.70 1.23
CA TYR A 118 -15.08 6.79 0.16
C TYR A 118 -14.79 7.57 -1.12
N LEU A 119 -13.64 7.32 -1.72
CA LEU A 119 -13.26 7.84 -3.02
C LEU A 119 -13.56 6.74 -4.05
N GLY A 120 -14.81 6.63 -4.43
CA GLY A 120 -15.28 5.52 -5.25
C GLY A 120 -14.65 5.44 -6.64
N TYR A 121 -14.63 4.23 -7.19
CA TYR A 121 -14.23 3.98 -8.58
C TYR A 121 -15.04 4.76 -9.61
N ALA A 122 -16.27 5.17 -9.28
CA ALA A 122 -17.08 6.03 -10.12
C ALA A 122 -16.43 7.40 -10.40
N GLN A 123 -15.62 7.89 -9.46
CA GLN A 123 -14.82 9.10 -9.69
C GLN A 123 -13.58 8.80 -10.54
N GLN A 124 -13.07 7.58 -10.48
CA GLN A 124 -11.94 7.13 -11.29
C GLN A 124 -12.34 6.82 -12.74
N THR A 125 -13.59 6.45 -12.97
CA THR A 125 -14.14 6.16 -14.33
C THR A 125 -14.74 7.36 -15.02
N LYS A 126 -14.86 8.52 -14.36
CA LYS A 126 -15.30 9.74 -15.02
C LYS A 126 -14.33 10.12 -16.12
N HIS A 127 -14.90 10.50 -17.26
CA HIS A 127 -14.11 10.99 -18.38
C HIS A 127 -13.20 12.14 -17.90
N PRO A 128 -11.95 12.19 -18.34
CA PRO A 128 -10.99 13.22 -17.94
C PRO A 128 -11.53 14.65 -17.98
N LEU A 129 -12.38 14.97 -18.94
CA LEU A 129 -13.00 16.29 -19.09
C LEU A 129 -14.09 16.61 -18.06
N GLU A 130 -14.57 15.63 -17.31
CA GLU A 130 -15.61 15.80 -16.29
C GLU A 130 -15.05 16.08 -14.89
N ILE A 131 -13.76 15.86 -14.68
CA ILE A 131 -13.11 16.14 -13.39
C ILE A 131 -12.79 17.62 -13.32
N LYS A 132 -13.62 18.35 -12.60
CA LYS A 132 -13.42 19.79 -12.37
C LYS A 132 -12.06 20.06 -11.72
N GLY A 133 -11.24 20.86 -12.37
CA GLY A 133 -10.02 21.42 -11.81
C GLY A 133 -8.74 20.94 -12.45
N ASP A 134 -8.78 19.95 -13.34
CA ASP A 134 -7.60 19.53 -14.06
C ASP A 134 -7.52 20.18 -15.45
N VAL A 135 -6.78 21.27 -15.51
CA VAL A 135 -6.52 22.01 -16.77
C VAL A 135 -5.41 21.33 -17.58
N LEU A 136 -4.69 20.39 -16.98
CA LEU A 136 -3.49 19.78 -17.58
C LEU A 136 -3.77 18.49 -18.37
N GLY A 137 -5.00 17.96 -18.30
CA GLY A 137 -5.43 16.85 -19.13
C GLY A 137 -5.05 15.46 -18.60
N PHE A 138 -5.05 14.50 -19.48
CA PHE A 138 -5.01 13.07 -19.19
C PHE A 138 -3.87 12.59 -18.26
N GLY A 139 -2.71 13.22 -18.30
CA GLY A 139 -1.54 12.77 -17.54
C GLY A 139 -1.66 12.99 -16.03
N ALA A 140 -2.24 14.11 -15.63
CA ALA A 140 -2.43 14.42 -14.21
C ALA A 140 -3.47 13.51 -13.56
N GLN A 141 -4.53 13.15 -14.30
CA GLN A 141 -5.57 12.26 -13.83
C GLN A 141 -5.12 10.81 -13.69
N GLN A 142 -4.31 10.33 -14.62
CA GLN A 142 -3.74 9.00 -14.53
C GLN A 142 -2.82 8.88 -13.32
N GLY A 143 -2.04 9.92 -13.02
CA GLY A 143 -1.22 9.99 -11.82
C GLY A 143 -2.05 10.02 -10.55
N GLU A 144 -3.21 10.68 -10.54
CA GLU A 144 -4.12 10.69 -9.39
C GLU A 144 -4.77 9.34 -9.14
N ILE A 145 -5.23 8.65 -10.20
CA ILE A 145 -5.75 7.29 -10.12
C ILE A 145 -4.67 6.32 -9.62
N GLU A 146 -3.47 6.39 -10.15
CA GLU A 146 -2.35 5.58 -9.68
C GLU A 146 -2.03 5.85 -8.21
N TYR A 147 -2.09 7.11 -7.79
CA TYR A 147 -1.89 7.49 -6.39
C TYR A 147 -2.97 6.90 -5.47
N LEU A 148 -4.24 6.96 -5.86
CA LEU A 148 -5.34 6.37 -5.09
C LEU A 148 -5.22 4.85 -5.01
N ASN A 149 -4.83 4.20 -6.10
CA ASN A 149 -4.59 2.76 -6.12
C ASN A 149 -3.41 2.33 -5.21
N GLN A 150 -2.49 3.26 -4.90
CA GLN A 150 -1.36 2.98 -4.02
C GLN A 150 -1.62 3.32 -2.55
N VAL A 151 -2.46 4.31 -2.28
CA VAL A 151 -2.68 4.85 -0.92
C VAL A 151 -4.04 4.50 -0.32
N GLY A 152 -4.95 4.00 -1.14
CA GLY A 152 -6.27 3.52 -0.72
C GLY A 152 -7.42 4.42 -1.12
N THR A 153 -8.61 3.79 -1.17
CA THR A 153 -9.88 4.40 -1.62
C THR A 153 -10.68 5.03 -0.49
N MET A 154 -10.24 4.89 0.76
CA MET A 154 -10.90 5.47 1.93
C MET A 154 -10.07 6.59 2.54
N ILE A 155 -10.74 7.65 2.96
CA ILE A 155 -10.13 8.79 3.66
C ILE A 155 -10.79 8.95 5.01
N LEU A 156 -9.99 8.94 6.06
CA LEU A 156 -10.37 9.30 7.41
C LEU A 156 -9.62 10.58 7.79
N ALA A 157 -10.35 11.62 8.13
CA ALA A 157 -9.77 12.89 8.55
C ALA A 157 -10.14 13.20 10.00
N THR A 158 -9.14 13.55 10.77
CA THR A 158 -9.24 14.17 12.09
C THR A 158 -8.96 15.66 11.97
N GLU A 159 -8.89 16.36 13.09
CA GLU A 159 -8.52 17.77 13.10
C GLU A 159 -7.08 18.03 12.64
N PHE A 160 -6.17 17.09 12.90
CA PHE A 160 -4.74 17.27 12.70
C PHE A 160 -4.14 16.40 11.61
N GLU A 161 -4.79 15.29 11.27
CA GLU A 161 -4.22 14.29 10.38
C GLU A 161 -5.25 13.74 9.40
N VAL A 162 -4.77 13.37 8.22
CA VAL A 162 -5.54 12.67 7.19
C VAL A 162 -4.89 11.31 6.93
N LEU A 163 -5.67 10.26 7.16
CA LEU A 163 -5.31 8.89 6.85
C LEU A 163 -5.98 8.46 5.55
N LYS A 164 -5.19 8.02 4.57
CA LYS A 164 -5.68 7.33 3.37
C LYS A 164 -5.33 5.86 3.49
N PHE A 165 -6.29 4.98 3.23
CA PHE A 165 -6.16 3.54 3.39
C PHE A 165 -7.23 2.78 2.59
N GLY A 166 -7.23 1.44 2.68
CA GLY A 166 -8.19 0.59 1.99
C GLY A 166 -7.92 0.49 0.51
N ILE A 167 -6.74 -0.02 0.13
CA ILE A 167 -6.39 -0.24 -1.28
C ILE A 167 -7.40 -1.21 -1.90
N ASP A 168 -8.02 -0.82 -3.01
CA ASP A 168 -8.99 -1.64 -3.76
C ASP A 168 -10.23 -2.10 -2.94
N VAL A 169 -10.60 -1.39 -1.89
CA VAL A 169 -11.85 -1.65 -1.14
C VAL A 169 -13.01 -1.14 -1.97
N ASP A 170 -14.09 -1.91 -2.05
CA ASP A 170 -15.32 -1.50 -2.72
C ASP A 170 -16.25 -0.68 -1.80
N GLU A 171 -17.32 -0.13 -2.38
CA GLU A 171 -18.23 0.72 -1.65
C GLU A 171 -19.07 -0.06 -0.61
N GLU A 172 -19.38 -1.33 -0.89
CA GLU A 172 -20.12 -2.17 0.03
C GLU A 172 -19.32 -2.43 1.31
N ASP A 173 -18.05 -2.78 1.17
CA ASP A 173 -17.16 -3.01 2.30
C ASP A 173 -16.83 -1.70 3.03
N TYR A 174 -16.70 -0.57 2.32
CA TYR A 174 -16.62 0.73 2.97
C TYR A 174 -17.83 1.02 3.85
N LEU A 175 -19.06 0.76 3.36
CA LEU A 175 -20.27 0.99 4.15
C LEU A 175 -20.32 0.11 5.41
N LYS A 176 -19.87 -1.14 5.32
CA LYS A 176 -19.71 -2.02 6.50
C LYS A 176 -18.75 -1.41 7.52
N ILE A 177 -17.58 -0.93 7.07
CA ILE A 177 -16.59 -0.31 7.95
C ILE A 177 -17.13 0.99 8.56
N LYS A 178 -17.83 1.80 7.77
CA LYS A 178 -18.43 3.04 8.23
C LYS A 178 -19.42 2.81 9.35
N TYR A 179 -20.32 1.83 9.18
CA TYR A 179 -21.30 1.46 10.20
C TYR A 179 -20.68 1.05 11.56
N LEU A 180 -19.44 0.59 11.54
CA LEU A 180 -18.71 0.23 12.77
C LEU A 180 -18.09 1.45 13.48
N LEU A 181 -18.01 2.59 12.79
CA LEU A 181 -17.43 3.83 13.31
C LEU A 181 -18.50 4.81 13.81
N ASP A 182 -19.75 4.69 13.30
CA ASP A 182 -20.92 5.46 13.71
C ASP A 182 -21.51 4.91 15.04
#